data_bfe3f1617223f9f6c8cb941432d8f1c6
#
_entry.id   bfe3f1617223f9f6c8cb941432d8f1c6
#
_cell.length_a   1.000
_cell.length_b   1.000
_cell.length_c   1.000
_cell.angle_alpha   90.00
_cell.angle_beta   90.00
_cell.angle_gamma   90.00
#
_symmetry.space_group_name_H-M   'P 1'
#
loop_
_entity.id
_entity.type
_entity.pdbx_description
1 polymer ?
#
loop_
_entity_poly.entity_id
_entity_poly.type
_entity_poly.pdbx_seq_one_letter_code
_entity_poly.pdbx_strand_id
1 'polypeptide(L)'
;MIYLSGKLHKDIPNIGNSGYMLTPNIPNKVDLSSIAWGADTGCFTQPHTFSMSRYIDWLTDRKYAQDSCLFATAPDVVGDAVATLEISKEPLQEIRGLGYKSALVAQDGLENLDVPWDTFDCLFIGGTTEWKLSEHAYALTEEAKRRGKWAHMGRVNSFRRIVAATISGYDSVDGTFLAYGPDKNIVRLTHWLNKLQSQPNLFIR
;
A
#
# COMPACT_ATOMS: atom_id res chain seq x y z
N MET A 1 10.74 7.09 1.34
CA MET A 1 9.79 6.00 0.93
C MET A 1 9.79 4.92 1.98
N ILE A 2 8.62 4.40 2.34
CA ILE A 2 8.42 3.34 3.35
C ILE A 2 8.17 2.01 2.66
N TYR A 3 8.80 0.93 3.11
CA TYR A 3 8.53 -0.44 2.65
C TYR A 3 7.59 -1.15 3.63
N LEU A 4 6.44 -1.58 3.17
CA LEU A 4 5.47 -2.35 3.95
C LEU A 4 5.59 -3.84 3.64
N SER A 5 5.97 -4.64 4.64
CA SER A 5 6.07 -6.09 4.49
C SER A 5 4.71 -6.76 4.66
N GLY A 6 4.30 -7.56 3.68
CA GLY A 6 3.13 -8.45 3.81
C GLY A 6 3.38 -9.68 4.70
N LYS A 7 4.60 -9.83 5.24
CA LYS A 7 4.97 -10.90 6.17
C LYS A 7 5.49 -10.31 7.48
N LEU A 8 4.91 -10.75 8.59
CA LEU A 8 5.42 -10.36 9.91
C LEU A 8 6.82 -10.93 10.12
N HIS A 9 7.74 -10.08 10.59
CA HIS A 9 9.09 -10.44 10.97
C HIS A 9 9.55 -9.57 12.15
N LYS A 10 10.15 -10.16 13.17
CA LYS A 10 10.53 -9.49 14.43
C LYS A 10 11.47 -8.28 14.23
N ASP A 11 12.26 -8.29 13.16
CA ASP A 11 13.24 -7.23 12.89
C ASP A 11 12.68 -6.05 12.08
N ILE A 12 11.47 -6.15 11.51
CA ILE A 12 10.85 -5.03 10.77
C ILE A 12 10.78 -3.75 11.62
N PRO A 13 10.36 -3.78 12.91
CA PRO A 13 10.30 -2.57 13.72
C PRO A 13 11.65 -1.87 13.92
N ASN A 14 12.75 -2.59 13.72
CA ASN A 14 14.12 -2.10 13.92
C ASN A 14 14.76 -1.59 12.62
N ILE A 15 14.06 -1.70 11.48
CA ILE A 15 14.53 -1.21 10.18
C ILE A 15 13.88 0.13 9.89
N GLY A 16 14.69 1.17 9.76
CA GLY A 16 14.18 2.50 9.39
C GLY A 16 13.42 2.48 8.06
N ASN A 17 12.33 3.23 7.98
CA ASN A 17 11.45 3.30 6.81
C ASN A 17 10.84 1.94 6.41
N SER A 18 10.50 1.12 7.38
CA SER A 18 9.76 -0.12 7.15
C SER A 18 8.55 -0.25 8.08
N GLY A 19 7.64 -1.15 7.71
CA GLY A 19 6.40 -1.40 8.42
C GLY A 19 5.69 -2.63 7.88
N TYR A 20 4.39 -2.70 8.12
CA TYR A 20 3.58 -3.87 7.75
C TYR A 20 2.42 -3.51 6.82
N MET A 21 2.18 -4.34 5.81
CA MET A 21 0.93 -4.40 5.08
C MET A 21 0.09 -5.53 5.66
N LEU A 22 -1.03 -5.21 6.27
CA LEU A 22 -1.84 -6.15 7.04
C LEU A 22 -3.22 -6.33 6.43
N THR A 23 -3.74 -7.55 6.53
CA THR A 23 -5.11 -7.89 6.18
C THR A 23 -5.83 -8.51 7.39
N PRO A 24 -7.16 -8.55 7.43
CA PRO A 24 -7.92 -9.23 8.49
C PRO A 24 -7.54 -10.71 8.70
N ASN A 25 -6.98 -11.33 7.67
CA ASN A 25 -6.65 -12.75 7.67
C ASN A 25 -5.23 -13.06 8.18
N ILE A 26 -4.42 -12.03 8.44
CA ILE A 26 -3.09 -12.22 9.02
C ILE A 26 -3.19 -12.13 10.54
N PRO A 27 -2.96 -13.24 11.28
CA PRO A 27 -2.89 -13.17 12.73
C PRO A 27 -1.80 -12.18 13.15
N ASN A 28 -2.19 -11.14 13.87
CA ASN A 28 -1.29 -10.09 14.29
C ASN A 28 -1.30 -9.94 15.82
N LYS A 29 -0.16 -10.16 16.46
CA LYS A 29 0.09 -9.91 17.88
C LYS A 29 1.12 -8.78 18.10
N VAL A 30 1.48 -8.05 17.02
CA VAL A 30 2.44 -6.94 17.09
C VAL A 30 1.68 -5.70 17.54
N ASP A 31 2.25 -4.96 18.48
CA ASP A 31 1.77 -3.61 18.80
C ASP A 31 2.10 -2.67 17.61
N LEU A 32 1.06 -2.12 17.01
CA LEU A 32 1.16 -1.26 15.83
C LEU A 32 1.24 0.23 16.18
N SER A 33 1.12 0.61 17.45
CA SER A 33 1.03 2.03 17.86
C SER A 33 2.24 2.88 17.46
N SER A 34 3.42 2.24 17.32
CA SER A 34 4.68 2.91 16.95
C SER A 34 5.31 2.43 15.64
N ILE A 35 4.61 1.59 14.89
CA ILE A 35 5.12 0.99 13.64
C ILE A 35 4.24 1.41 12.48
N ALA A 36 4.82 1.97 11.41
CA ALA A 36 4.07 2.29 10.21
C ALA A 36 3.38 1.04 9.64
N TRP A 37 2.11 1.15 9.29
CA TRP A 37 1.37 0.06 8.68
C TRP A 37 0.34 0.55 7.67
N GLY A 38 -0.02 -0.31 6.75
CA GLY A 38 -1.12 -0.13 5.82
C GLY A 38 -2.12 -1.27 6.01
N ALA A 39 -3.40 -0.96 5.86
CA ALA A 39 -4.48 -1.92 5.90
C ALA A 39 -4.92 -2.29 4.46
N ASP A 40 -4.93 -3.57 4.15
CA ASP A 40 -5.46 -4.12 2.90
C ASP A 40 -6.68 -4.99 3.21
N THR A 41 -7.70 -4.90 2.38
CA THR A 41 -8.94 -5.68 2.54
C THR A 41 -8.70 -7.18 2.48
N GLY A 42 -7.69 -7.63 1.71
CA GLY A 42 -7.46 -9.03 1.38
C GLY A 42 -8.49 -9.63 0.42
N CYS A 43 -9.36 -8.81 -0.19
CA CYS A 43 -10.46 -9.27 -1.06
C CYS A 43 -9.96 -10.07 -2.26
N PHE A 44 -8.79 -9.74 -2.81
CA PHE A 44 -8.19 -10.46 -3.92
C PHE A 44 -7.73 -11.88 -3.54
N THR A 45 -7.12 -12.03 -2.35
CA THR A 45 -6.57 -13.34 -1.93
C THR A 45 -7.62 -14.29 -1.40
N GLN A 46 -8.72 -13.76 -0.90
CA GLN A 46 -9.81 -14.54 -0.31
C GLN A 46 -11.19 -13.97 -0.67
N PRO A 47 -11.57 -13.93 -1.96
CA PRO A 47 -12.81 -13.28 -2.40
C PRO A 47 -14.07 -13.90 -1.79
N HIS A 48 -14.06 -15.23 -1.51
CA HIS A 48 -15.21 -15.94 -0.94
C HIS A 48 -15.44 -15.67 0.57
N THR A 49 -14.45 -15.16 1.27
CA THR A 49 -14.52 -14.87 2.72
C THR A 49 -14.44 -13.39 3.01
N PHE A 50 -14.23 -12.55 2.00
CA PHE A 50 -14.22 -11.10 2.17
C PHE A 50 -15.62 -10.60 2.56
N SER A 51 -15.64 -9.71 3.55
CA SER A 51 -16.81 -8.97 3.97
C SER A 51 -16.38 -7.58 4.41
N MET A 52 -17.00 -6.54 3.86
CA MET A 52 -16.71 -5.16 4.23
C MET A 52 -16.98 -4.92 5.71
N SER A 53 -18.07 -5.46 6.25
CA SER A 53 -18.39 -5.35 7.68
C SER A 53 -17.27 -5.93 8.56
N ARG A 54 -16.74 -7.12 8.25
CA ARG A 54 -15.60 -7.70 8.98
C ARG A 54 -14.34 -6.85 8.87
N TYR A 55 -14.13 -6.20 7.73
CA TYR A 55 -12.99 -5.30 7.55
C TYR A 55 -13.13 -4.03 8.40
N ILE A 56 -14.32 -3.45 8.46
CA ILE A 56 -14.64 -2.29 9.31
C ILE A 56 -14.49 -2.64 10.80
N ASP A 57 -14.99 -3.80 11.23
CA ASP A 57 -14.81 -4.28 12.60
C ASP A 57 -13.32 -4.44 12.93
N TRP A 58 -12.56 -5.05 12.00
CA TRP A 58 -11.12 -5.25 12.16
C TRP A 58 -10.33 -3.94 12.22
N LEU A 59 -10.71 -2.90 11.47
CA LEU A 59 -10.16 -1.54 11.57
C LEU A 59 -10.54 -0.90 12.92
N THR A 60 -11.78 -1.08 13.35
CA THR A 60 -12.30 -0.55 14.62
C THR A 60 -11.50 -1.10 15.81
N ASP A 61 -11.19 -2.38 15.82
CA ASP A 61 -10.35 -3.02 16.83
C ASP A 61 -8.91 -2.46 16.87
N ARG A 62 -8.47 -1.77 15.80
CA ARG A 62 -7.12 -1.20 15.65
C ARG A 62 -7.06 0.32 15.79
N LYS A 63 -8.11 0.93 16.27
CA LYS A 63 -8.12 2.40 16.53
C LYS A 63 -6.99 2.87 17.44
N TYR A 64 -6.48 2.01 18.32
CA TYR A 64 -5.33 2.31 19.17
C TYR A 64 -4.05 2.61 18.37
N ALA A 65 -3.96 2.14 17.13
CA ALA A 65 -2.82 2.31 16.22
C ALA A 65 -3.18 3.11 14.95
N GLN A 66 -4.27 3.88 14.98
CA GLN A 66 -4.75 4.63 13.84
C GLN A 66 -3.74 5.67 13.36
N ASP A 67 -3.07 6.36 14.27
CA ASP A 67 -2.11 7.42 13.95
C ASP A 67 -0.87 6.90 13.21
N SER A 68 -0.51 5.65 13.39
CA SER A 68 0.58 4.98 12.68
C SER A 68 0.12 4.31 11.37
N CYS A 69 -1.20 4.28 11.09
CA CYS A 69 -1.75 3.74 9.86
C CYS A 69 -1.58 4.74 8.71
N LEU A 70 -0.84 4.35 7.68
CA LEU A 70 -0.58 5.20 6.52
C LEU A 70 -1.84 5.35 5.66
N PHE A 71 -2.60 4.26 5.49
CA PHE A 71 -3.86 4.21 4.76
C PHE A 71 -4.57 2.86 4.98
N ALA A 72 -5.87 2.84 4.66
CA ALA A 72 -6.68 1.63 4.59
C ALA A 72 -7.33 1.55 3.19
N THR A 73 -7.15 0.42 2.48
CA THR A 73 -7.67 0.25 1.12
C THR A 73 -9.17 0.03 1.11
N ALA A 74 -9.87 0.58 0.13
CA ALA A 74 -11.18 0.09 -0.27
C ALA A 74 -11.04 -1.20 -1.10
N PRO A 75 -12.09 -2.01 -1.26
CA PRO A 75 -12.06 -3.19 -2.11
C PRO A 75 -11.85 -2.83 -3.58
N ASP A 76 -11.24 -3.76 -4.32
CA ASP A 76 -10.89 -3.59 -5.73
C ASP A 76 -11.17 -4.85 -6.56
N VAL A 77 -11.26 -4.66 -7.87
CA VAL A 77 -11.33 -5.73 -8.87
C VAL A 77 -10.07 -5.66 -9.72
N VAL A 78 -9.19 -6.63 -9.58
CA VAL A 78 -7.88 -6.61 -10.25
C VAL A 78 -8.01 -6.56 -11.77
N GLY A 79 -7.37 -5.56 -12.39
CA GLY A 79 -7.38 -5.33 -13.82
C GLY A 79 -8.63 -4.62 -14.35
N ASP A 80 -9.55 -4.19 -13.48
CA ASP A 80 -10.79 -3.52 -13.87
C ASP A 80 -11.04 -2.25 -13.04
N ALA A 81 -10.68 -1.11 -13.62
CA ALA A 81 -10.85 0.19 -12.98
C ALA A 81 -12.33 0.59 -12.83
N VAL A 82 -13.19 0.24 -13.79
CA VAL A 82 -14.62 0.59 -13.76
C VAL A 82 -15.31 -0.12 -12.59
N ALA A 83 -15.14 -1.44 -12.52
CA ALA A 83 -15.71 -2.24 -11.42
C ALA A 83 -15.14 -1.81 -10.08
N THR A 84 -13.84 -1.49 -10.01
CA THR A 84 -13.19 -0.99 -8.79
C THR A 84 -13.79 0.33 -8.32
N LEU A 85 -13.96 1.31 -9.19
CA LEU A 85 -14.58 2.59 -8.83
C LEU A 85 -15.99 2.40 -8.27
N GLU A 86 -16.77 1.50 -8.86
CA GLU A 86 -18.14 1.23 -8.40
C GLU A 86 -18.16 0.63 -6.98
N ILE A 87 -17.39 -0.43 -6.74
CA ILE A 87 -17.42 -1.14 -5.45
C ILE A 87 -16.67 -0.40 -4.33
N SER A 88 -15.76 0.53 -4.66
CA SER A 88 -14.98 1.28 -3.68
C SER A 88 -15.67 2.52 -3.13
N LYS A 89 -16.72 3.01 -3.79
CA LYS A 89 -17.35 4.30 -3.56
C LYS A 89 -17.85 4.50 -2.12
N GLU A 90 -18.66 3.57 -1.62
CA GLU A 90 -19.16 3.59 -0.23
C GLU A 90 -18.06 3.23 0.78
N PRO A 91 -17.26 2.15 0.57
CA PRO A 91 -16.16 1.79 1.44
C PRO A 91 -15.14 2.90 1.71
N LEU A 92 -14.81 3.72 0.71
CA LEU A 92 -13.90 4.86 0.91
C LEU A 92 -14.44 5.85 1.95
N GLN A 93 -15.76 6.10 1.93
CA GLN A 93 -16.43 6.99 2.90
C GLN A 93 -16.51 6.35 4.29
N GLU A 94 -16.83 5.04 4.38
CA GLU A 94 -16.89 4.32 5.64
C GLU A 94 -15.52 4.31 6.34
N ILE A 95 -14.45 4.03 5.61
CA ILE A 95 -13.07 4.06 6.13
C ILE A 95 -12.73 5.46 6.67
N ARG A 96 -13.05 6.52 5.93
CA ARG A 96 -12.86 7.90 6.40
C ARG A 96 -13.72 8.22 7.61
N GLY A 97 -14.95 7.72 7.67
CA GLY A 97 -15.85 7.88 8.81
C GLY A 97 -15.30 7.29 10.10
N LEU A 98 -14.46 6.23 10.00
CA LEU A 98 -13.69 5.69 11.13
C LEU A 98 -12.49 6.57 11.50
N GLY A 99 -12.10 7.55 10.67
CA GLY A 99 -10.95 8.42 10.86
C GLY A 99 -9.66 7.92 10.21
N TYR A 100 -9.68 6.81 9.47
CA TYR A 100 -8.54 6.36 8.70
C TYR A 100 -8.40 7.13 7.38
N LYS A 101 -7.17 7.28 6.89
CA LYS A 101 -6.93 7.73 5.52
C LYS A 101 -7.35 6.62 4.57
N SER A 102 -8.34 6.88 3.72
CA SER A 102 -8.82 5.88 2.75
C SER A 102 -7.96 5.83 1.51
N ALA A 103 -7.78 4.63 0.93
CA ALA A 103 -7.02 4.43 -0.28
C ALA A 103 -7.88 3.84 -1.41
N LEU A 104 -7.91 4.53 -2.56
CA LEU A 104 -8.42 3.98 -3.81
C LEU A 104 -7.33 3.11 -4.44
N VAL A 105 -7.66 1.85 -4.73
CA VAL A 105 -6.77 0.94 -5.45
C VAL A 105 -6.95 1.17 -6.95
N ALA A 106 -5.97 1.83 -7.57
CA ALA A 106 -5.96 2.08 -9.01
C ALA A 106 -5.70 0.80 -9.79
N GLN A 107 -6.51 0.54 -10.79
CA GLN A 107 -6.46 -0.63 -11.65
C GLN A 107 -6.32 -0.22 -13.12
N ASP A 108 -6.00 -1.20 -13.98
CA ASP A 108 -5.84 -1.02 -15.41
C ASP A 108 -7.04 -0.27 -16.02
N GLY A 109 -6.78 0.77 -16.76
CA GLY A 109 -7.79 1.61 -17.42
C GLY A 109 -8.25 2.84 -16.61
N LEU A 110 -7.78 3.03 -15.37
CA LEU A 110 -8.16 4.18 -14.55
C LEU A 110 -7.79 5.52 -15.21
N GLU A 111 -6.71 5.54 -16.00
CA GLU A 111 -6.26 6.71 -16.76
C GLU A 111 -7.28 7.25 -17.75
N ASN A 112 -8.26 6.44 -18.14
CA ASN A 112 -9.32 6.80 -19.10
C ASN A 112 -10.63 7.22 -18.43
N LEU A 113 -10.66 7.31 -17.08
CA LEU A 113 -11.87 7.56 -16.31
C LEU A 113 -11.75 8.85 -15.50
N ASP A 114 -12.89 9.40 -15.09
CA ASP A 114 -12.94 10.51 -14.14
C ASP A 114 -12.59 9.99 -12.75
N VAL A 115 -11.36 10.23 -12.30
CA VAL A 115 -10.89 9.81 -10.99
C VAL A 115 -11.51 10.69 -9.90
N PRO A 116 -12.20 10.11 -8.90
CA PRO A 116 -12.89 10.86 -7.86
C PRO A 116 -11.89 11.33 -6.77
N TRP A 117 -10.98 12.23 -7.14
CA TRP A 117 -9.84 12.66 -6.30
C TRP A 117 -10.20 13.12 -4.88
N ASP A 118 -11.39 13.65 -4.66
CA ASP A 118 -11.80 14.17 -3.35
C ASP A 118 -12.31 13.08 -2.38
N THR A 119 -12.52 11.87 -2.89
CA THR A 119 -13.10 10.76 -2.11
C THR A 119 -12.09 9.90 -1.37
N PHE A 120 -10.80 10.05 -1.63
CA PHE A 120 -9.73 9.25 -1.03
C PHE A 120 -8.50 10.10 -0.66
N ASP A 121 -7.62 9.55 0.17
CA ASP A 121 -6.42 10.21 0.70
C ASP A 121 -5.12 9.61 0.14
N CYS A 122 -5.18 8.36 -0.31
CA CYS A 122 -4.07 7.62 -0.88
C CYS A 122 -4.46 7.01 -2.24
N LEU A 123 -3.63 7.19 -3.26
CA LEU A 123 -3.71 6.43 -4.50
C LEU A 123 -2.80 5.20 -4.37
N PHE A 124 -3.40 4.02 -4.34
CA PHE A 124 -2.67 2.74 -4.30
C PHE A 124 -2.57 2.18 -5.73
N ILE A 125 -1.40 2.15 -6.33
CA ILE A 125 -1.18 1.57 -7.65
C ILE A 125 -1.17 0.03 -7.54
N GLY A 126 -2.32 -0.56 -7.83
CA GLY A 126 -2.59 -2.00 -7.90
C GLY A 126 -2.30 -2.55 -9.30
N GLY A 127 -3.34 -2.95 -10.01
CA GLY A 127 -3.33 -3.34 -11.42
C GLY A 127 -2.42 -4.52 -11.79
N THR A 128 -2.34 -4.81 -13.08
CA THR A 128 -1.40 -5.79 -13.61
C THR A 128 0.04 -5.29 -13.48
N THR A 129 1.01 -6.21 -13.54
CA THR A 129 2.43 -5.82 -13.45
C THR A 129 2.85 -4.92 -14.61
N GLU A 130 2.30 -5.13 -15.78
CA GLU A 130 2.57 -4.33 -16.98
C GLU A 130 2.03 -2.92 -16.81
N TRP A 131 0.76 -2.79 -16.45
CA TRP A 131 0.10 -1.49 -16.28
C TRP A 131 0.75 -0.66 -15.17
N LYS A 132 1.02 -1.22 -13.99
CA LYS A 132 1.64 -0.47 -12.88
C LYS A 132 3.03 0.09 -13.17
N LEU A 133 3.73 -0.46 -14.17
CA LEU A 133 5.04 0.01 -14.63
C LEU A 133 4.95 0.87 -15.90
N SER A 134 3.74 1.19 -16.36
CA SER A 134 3.49 2.00 -17.54
C SER A 134 3.53 3.50 -17.23
N GLU A 135 3.61 4.30 -18.28
CA GLU A 135 3.49 5.76 -18.21
C GLU A 135 2.11 6.22 -17.69
N HIS A 136 1.05 5.43 -17.89
CA HIS A 136 -0.29 5.71 -17.39
C HIS A 136 -0.33 5.70 -15.86
N ALA A 137 0.21 4.65 -15.23
CA ALA A 137 0.29 4.56 -13.77
C ALA A 137 1.23 5.64 -13.19
N TYR A 138 2.31 5.98 -13.92
CA TYR A 138 3.19 7.07 -13.54
C TYR A 138 2.45 8.42 -13.56
N ALA A 139 1.73 8.75 -14.63
CA ALA A 139 0.97 10.00 -14.74
C ALA A 139 -0.09 10.13 -13.65
N LEU A 140 -0.81 9.04 -13.33
CA LEU A 140 -1.75 9.02 -12.20
C LEU A 140 -1.05 9.27 -10.86
N THR A 141 0.16 8.72 -10.68
CA THR A 141 0.97 8.94 -9.48
C THR A 141 1.40 10.40 -9.36
N GLU A 142 1.88 11.01 -10.43
CA GLU A 142 2.24 12.44 -10.45
C GLU A 142 1.03 13.33 -10.12
N GLU A 143 -0.13 13.04 -10.69
CA GLU A 143 -1.35 13.78 -10.41
C GLU A 143 -1.79 13.62 -8.94
N ALA A 144 -1.69 12.41 -8.37
CA ALA A 144 -1.94 12.18 -6.95
C ALA A 144 -1.01 13.03 -6.08
N LYS A 145 0.28 13.06 -6.40
CA LYS A 145 1.27 13.86 -5.67
C LYS A 145 1.00 15.37 -5.81
N ARG A 146 0.64 15.85 -7.01
CA ARG A 146 0.27 17.25 -7.24
C ARG A 146 -0.94 17.68 -6.39
N ARG A 147 -1.85 16.73 -6.12
CA ARG A 147 -3.03 16.94 -5.24
C ARG A 147 -2.74 16.71 -3.75
N GLY A 148 -1.47 16.50 -3.38
CA GLY A 148 -1.07 16.27 -1.97
C GLY A 148 -1.51 14.92 -1.41
N LYS A 149 -1.83 13.95 -2.26
CA LYS A 149 -2.22 12.63 -1.83
C LYS A 149 -1.02 11.72 -1.60
N TRP A 150 -1.17 10.75 -0.71
CA TRP A 150 -0.20 9.68 -0.55
C TRP A 150 -0.21 8.77 -1.79
N ALA A 151 0.96 8.39 -2.26
CA ALA A 151 1.10 7.46 -3.37
C ALA A 151 1.76 6.16 -2.91
N HIS A 152 1.11 5.03 -3.15
CA HIS A 152 1.61 3.71 -2.80
C HIS A 152 1.67 2.79 -4.01
N MET A 153 2.74 1.98 -4.14
CA MET A 153 2.85 0.96 -5.20
C MET A 153 2.84 -0.44 -4.60
N GLY A 154 1.89 -1.26 -5.03
CA GLY A 154 1.74 -2.64 -4.58
C GLY A 154 2.70 -3.63 -5.24
N ARG A 155 3.05 -4.72 -4.52
CA ARG A 155 3.78 -5.90 -5.01
C ARG A 155 5.21 -5.59 -5.51
N VAL A 156 5.98 -4.85 -4.74
CA VAL A 156 7.37 -4.45 -5.03
C VAL A 156 8.35 -5.40 -4.32
N ASN A 157 8.87 -6.39 -5.05
CA ASN A 157 9.63 -7.52 -4.49
C ASN A 157 11.10 -7.56 -4.93
N SER A 158 11.67 -6.46 -5.43
CA SER A 158 13.09 -6.40 -5.83
C SER A 158 13.68 -5.01 -5.62
N PHE A 159 15.00 -4.93 -5.42
CA PHE A 159 15.69 -3.65 -5.27
C PHE A 159 15.47 -2.72 -6.46
N ARG A 160 15.52 -3.26 -7.69
CA ARG A 160 15.27 -2.48 -8.91
C ARG A 160 13.91 -1.79 -8.88
N ARG A 161 12.84 -2.51 -8.43
CA ARG A 161 11.49 -1.94 -8.34
C ARG A 161 11.38 -0.93 -7.20
N ILE A 162 12.06 -1.17 -6.08
CA ILE A 162 12.13 -0.20 -4.97
C ILE A 162 12.78 1.10 -5.45
N VAL A 163 13.90 1.01 -6.18
CA VAL A 163 14.55 2.20 -6.76
C VAL A 163 13.63 2.90 -7.76
N ALA A 164 12.99 2.17 -8.67
CA ALA A 164 12.05 2.74 -9.63
C ALA A 164 10.91 3.48 -8.93
N ALA A 165 10.28 2.88 -7.92
CA ALA A 165 9.24 3.52 -7.13
C ALA A 165 9.75 4.79 -6.40
N THR A 166 10.98 4.75 -5.88
CA THR A 166 11.60 5.94 -5.25
C THR A 166 11.76 7.09 -6.24
N ILE A 167 12.26 6.82 -7.44
CA ILE A 167 12.45 7.81 -8.50
C ILE A 167 11.09 8.37 -8.97
N SER A 168 10.08 7.52 -9.05
CA SER A 168 8.71 7.91 -9.43
C SER A 168 7.93 8.64 -8.32
N GLY A 169 8.54 8.91 -7.17
CA GLY A 169 7.93 9.75 -6.13
C GLY A 169 6.91 9.04 -5.24
N TYR A 170 6.87 7.71 -5.21
CA TYR A 170 6.00 6.98 -4.28
C TYR A 170 6.43 7.19 -2.83
N ASP A 171 5.46 7.38 -1.94
CA ASP A 171 5.69 7.55 -0.50
C ASP A 171 5.92 6.20 0.19
N SER A 172 5.26 5.15 -0.30
CA SER A 172 5.41 3.80 0.22
C SER A 172 5.22 2.73 -0.86
N VAL A 173 5.74 1.55 -0.57
CA VAL A 173 5.56 0.34 -1.39
C VAL A 173 5.29 -0.85 -0.48
N ASP A 174 4.60 -1.88 -0.98
CA ASP A 174 4.50 -3.15 -0.28
C ASP A 174 5.12 -4.31 -1.06
N GLY A 175 5.36 -5.39 -0.36
CA GLY A 175 5.83 -6.61 -1.00
C GLY A 175 5.82 -7.84 -0.10
N THR A 176 5.86 -9.00 -0.76
CA THR A 176 5.93 -10.31 -0.13
C THR A 176 7.36 -10.87 -0.11
N PHE A 177 8.38 -10.02 -0.27
CA PHE A 177 9.78 -10.45 -0.37
C PHE A 177 10.24 -11.29 0.82
N LEU A 178 9.73 -11.00 2.03
CA LEU A 178 10.03 -11.78 3.24
C LEU A 178 9.24 -13.09 3.34
N ALA A 179 8.22 -13.34 2.51
CA ALA A 179 7.48 -14.59 2.54
C ALA A 179 8.33 -15.80 2.11
N TYR A 180 9.37 -15.56 1.33
CA TYR A 180 10.25 -16.59 0.77
C TYR A 180 11.65 -16.50 1.39
N GLY A 181 11.86 -17.18 2.53
CA GLY A 181 13.13 -17.17 3.27
C GLY A 181 13.35 -15.90 4.10
N PRO A 182 12.51 -15.66 5.11
CA PRO A 182 12.46 -14.41 5.86
C PRO A 182 13.81 -14.01 6.47
N ASP A 183 14.53 -14.93 7.12
CA ASP A 183 15.80 -14.64 7.80
C ASP A 183 16.92 -14.20 6.84
N LYS A 184 16.93 -14.76 5.63
CA LYS A 184 17.89 -14.36 4.59
C LYS A 184 17.49 -13.05 3.91
N ASN A 185 16.19 -12.89 3.66
CA ASN A 185 15.69 -11.76 2.90
C ASN A 185 15.57 -10.49 3.77
N ILE A 186 15.43 -10.61 5.08
CA ILE A 186 15.43 -9.44 5.96
C ILE A 186 16.78 -8.71 5.90
N VAL A 187 17.89 -9.43 5.87
CA VAL A 187 19.24 -8.83 5.74
C VAL A 187 19.37 -8.06 4.42
N ARG A 188 18.86 -8.63 3.32
CA ARG A 188 18.87 -7.99 2.01
C ARG A 188 17.98 -6.74 1.98
N LEU A 189 16.78 -6.84 2.54
CA LEU A 189 15.84 -5.71 2.61
C LEU A 189 16.44 -4.57 3.41
N THR A 190 17.02 -4.85 4.58
CA THR A 190 17.71 -3.85 5.41
C THR A 190 18.82 -3.15 4.62
N HIS A 191 19.65 -3.92 3.91
CA HIS A 191 20.70 -3.35 3.07
C HIS A 191 20.13 -2.44 1.98
N TRP A 192 19.06 -2.83 1.31
CA TRP A 192 18.40 -2.04 0.26
C TRP A 192 17.86 -0.72 0.80
N LEU A 193 17.15 -0.74 1.94
CA LEU A 193 16.56 0.45 2.53
C LEU A 193 17.65 1.40 3.05
N ASN A 194 18.69 0.89 3.71
CA ASN A 194 19.82 1.69 4.15
C ASN A 194 20.56 2.36 2.97
N LYS A 195 20.74 1.64 1.86
CA LYS A 195 21.36 2.20 0.65
C LYS A 195 20.56 3.37 0.07
N LEU A 196 19.23 3.26 0.05
CA LEU A 196 18.36 4.35 -0.41
C LEU A 196 18.43 5.58 0.50
N GLN A 197 18.54 5.38 1.81
CA GLN A 197 18.67 6.49 2.78
C GLN A 197 20.02 7.18 2.70
N SER A 198 21.10 6.42 2.56
CA SER A 198 22.47 6.97 2.56
C SER A 198 22.86 7.63 1.25
N GLN A 199 22.19 7.34 0.15
CA GLN A 199 22.55 7.83 -1.19
C GLN A 199 21.32 8.33 -1.98
N PRO A 200 20.52 9.25 -1.44
CA PRO A 200 19.30 9.72 -2.09
C PRO A 200 19.58 10.32 -3.47
N ASN A 201 20.70 11.02 -3.64
CA ASN A 201 21.06 11.72 -4.89
C ASN A 201 21.52 10.79 -6.03
N LEU A 202 21.84 9.52 -5.77
CA LEU A 202 22.19 8.56 -6.83
C LEU A 202 20.98 8.07 -7.61
N PHE A 203 19.78 8.29 -7.09
CA PHE A 203 18.52 7.77 -7.62
C PHE A 203 17.57 8.88 -8.09
N ILE A 204 17.89 10.14 -7.83
CA ILE A 204 17.14 11.32 -8.32
C ILE A 204 17.89 11.83 -9.55
N ARG A 205 17.24 11.78 -10.72
CA ARG A 205 17.68 12.43 -11.95
C ARG A 205 17.02 13.79 -12.09
#